data_195ac3f67b5f47f37a28af4d48ad0082
#
_entry.id   195ac3f67b5f47f37a28af4d48ad0082
#
_cell.length_a   1.000
_cell.length_b   1.000
_cell.length_c   1.000
_cell.angle_alpha   90.00
_cell.angle_beta   90.00
_cell.angle_gamma   90.00
#
_symmetry.space_group_name_H-M   'P 1'
#
loop_
_entity.id
_entity.type
_entity.pdbx_description
1 polymer ?
#
loop_
_entity_poly.entity_id
_entity_poly.type
_entity_poly.pdbx_seq_one_letter_code
_entity_poly.pdbx_strand_id
1 'polypeptide(L)'
;MFENYTVLIKFVIYCYKMFSPCYQENSGVFVNKHDFPKIHFYDQDFVDIYNKTWTMLSDYWINPKTEEKTADGYFIYPSDGKLIIDQFESILSSFFLVYSNRNYDANLNIDYFYERQEENGAIRWRYDAKTNEPVMDSSNPEGVGLPLFAWAEFNLYHKSANKKRIKEIMPVLQKYIEWIDATFKQENGLYAVPACASTMFNAPRENAYYPIDFNACMAINCAHMSALGDILNDKDLSFQYRRNYFSLKTRINSMMWDNQTGFYHDLDKDCNRLPEKTIAGFWALLAEIPSADKSEALIAHLNNPTTFGSEHPFPTLSADSFNFHENGEGFCGSVYPMFNFMIIKGLEKYQKYELARECSIRHLYFVLEGLMPTDENQKGDFFEAYKPLTAQKATLEGNENYPRDHFLAATGLSTIALMIENVIGLSISLPRKTVDWVIPNLEIMGIENLSLKRNLITILSNKSPRGWEIQMESEKLYYFTINIIDQKKKTLPIPSGKCSMLIDKL
;
A
#
# COMPACT_ATOMS: atom_id res chain seq x y z
N MET A 1 20.42 32.10 5.20
CA MET A 1 19.53 32.14 4.01
C MET A 1 20.28 31.90 2.68
N PHE A 2 21.60 32.15 2.60
CA PHE A 2 22.39 31.89 1.38
C PHE A 2 23.01 30.48 1.31
N GLU A 3 23.17 29.76 2.41
CA GLU A 3 23.74 28.41 2.42
C GLU A 3 22.76 27.34 1.88
N ASN A 4 21.46 27.51 2.07
CA ASN A 4 20.45 26.58 1.56
C ASN A 4 20.30 26.62 0.03
N TYR A 5 20.58 27.75 -0.61
CA TYR A 5 20.56 27.83 -2.07
C TYR A 5 21.74 27.11 -2.75
N THR A 6 22.88 27.04 -2.08
CA THR A 6 24.06 26.37 -2.61
C THR A 6 23.93 24.84 -2.57
N VAL A 7 23.20 24.33 -1.59
CA VAL A 7 22.86 22.88 -1.49
C VAL A 7 21.84 22.52 -2.57
N LEU A 8 20.81 23.33 -2.77
CA LEU A 8 19.78 23.10 -3.80
C LEU A 8 20.37 23.12 -5.22
N ILE A 9 21.27 24.05 -5.52
CA ILE A 9 21.93 24.14 -6.84
C ILE A 9 22.90 22.96 -7.07
N LYS A 10 23.59 22.51 -6.04
CA LYS A 10 24.42 21.29 -6.14
C LYS A 10 23.55 20.04 -6.36
N PHE A 11 22.39 19.98 -5.74
CA PHE A 11 21.41 18.92 -5.89
C PHE A 11 20.90 18.83 -7.33
N VAL A 12 20.46 19.93 -7.91
CA VAL A 12 19.97 20.00 -9.30
C VAL A 12 21.06 19.66 -10.32
N ILE A 13 22.30 20.10 -10.12
CA ILE A 13 23.43 19.79 -11.03
C ILE A 13 23.85 18.31 -10.92
N TYR A 14 23.72 17.71 -9.75
CA TYR A 14 24.07 16.30 -9.54
C TYR A 14 23.00 15.37 -10.15
N CYS A 15 21.73 15.66 -9.98
CA CYS A 15 20.63 14.95 -10.63
C CYS A 15 20.75 15.02 -12.16
N TYR A 16 21.09 16.18 -12.73
CA TYR A 16 21.26 16.33 -14.19
C TYR A 16 22.44 15.49 -14.75
N LYS A 17 23.47 15.21 -13.95
CA LYS A 17 24.59 14.33 -14.34
C LYS A 17 24.30 12.84 -14.20
N MET A 18 23.41 12.43 -13.30
CA MET A 18 23.05 11.01 -13.11
C MET A 18 22.06 10.48 -14.15
N PHE A 19 21.21 11.35 -14.70
CA PHE A 19 20.16 10.96 -15.62
C PHE A 19 20.49 11.19 -17.11
N SER A 20 21.77 11.46 -17.45
CA SER A 20 22.18 11.38 -18.86
C SER A 20 22.07 9.92 -19.33
N PRO A 21 21.47 9.65 -20.49
CA PRO A 21 21.18 8.30 -20.94
C PRO A 21 22.46 7.59 -21.37
N CYS A 22 23.09 6.89 -20.45
CA CYS A 22 24.12 5.90 -20.74
C CYS A 22 23.57 4.51 -20.42
N TYR A 23 22.53 4.10 -21.14
CA TYR A 23 22.04 2.74 -21.11
C TYR A 23 22.69 1.97 -22.27
N GLN A 24 23.66 1.10 -21.96
CA GLN A 24 23.96 -0.02 -22.82
C GLN A 24 22.84 -1.06 -22.67
N GLU A 25 22.13 -1.27 -23.77
CA GLU A 25 21.23 -2.41 -23.95
C GLU A 25 22.05 -3.71 -23.85
N ASN A 26 21.82 -4.44 -22.77
CA ASN A 26 22.18 -5.86 -22.70
C ASN A 26 21.21 -6.58 -21.76
N SER A 27 20.18 -7.14 -22.35
CA SER A 27 19.49 -8.37 -21.95
C SER A 27 18.16 -8.44 -22.69
N GLY A 28 17.67 -9.63 -22.99
CA GLY A 28 16.47 -9.87 -23.76
C GLY A 28 15.27 -9.06 -23.25
N VAL A 29 15.05 -7.94 -23.91
CA VAL A 29 14.04 -6.97 -23.53
C VAL A 29 12.69 -7.59 -23.79
N PHE A 30 11.93 -7.82 -22.75
CA PHE A 30 10.50 -8.00 -22.83
C PHE A 30 9.94 -6.73 -23.47
N VAL A 31 9.54 -6.79 -24.71
CA VAL A 31 8.86 -5.68 -25.37
C VAL A 31 7.48 -5.60 -24.74
N ASN A 32 7.29 -4.66 -23.83
CA ASN A 32 5.97 -4.32 -23.33
C ASN A 32 5.05 -4.02 -24.52
N LYS A 33 4.01 -4.80 -24.70
CA LYS A 33 3.05 -4.65 -25.81
C LYS A 33 2.33 -3.29 -25.78
N HIS A 34 2.33 -2.64 -24.63
CA HIS A 34 1.61 -1.41 -24.36
C HIS A 34 2.43 -0.48 -23.49
N ASP A 35 2.31 0.81 -23.72
CA ASP A 35 2.91 1.81 -22.87
C ASP A 35 2.26 1.79 -21.48
N PHE A 36 3.05 1.98 -20.45
CA PHE A 36 2.56 2.27 -19.11
C PHE A 36 1.89 3.64 -19.08
N PRO A 37 0.96 3.86 -18.13
CA PRO A 37 0.40 5.20 -17.95
C PRO A 37 1.50 6.20 -17.63
N LYS A 38 1.40 7.41 -18.22
CA LYS A 38 2.34 8.51 -18.00
C LYS A 38 1.74 9.49 -17.03
N ILE A 39 2.52 9.92 -16.06
CA ILE A 39 2.12 10.97 -15.14
C ILE A 39 2.66 12.33 -15.60
N HIS A 40 1.88 13.37 -15.29
CA HIS A 40 2.30 14.76 -15.39
C HIS A 40 2.33 15.34 -13.98
N PHE A 41 3.48 15.83 -13.61
CA PHE A 41 3.70 16.47 -12.31
C PHE A 41 4.79 17.52 -12.45
N TYR A 42 4.76 18.57 -11.62
CA TYR A 42 5.72 19.67 -11.72
C TYR A 42 7.15 19.27 -11.31
N ASP A 43 7.29 18.29 -10.44
CA ASP A 43 8.56 17.76 -9.98
C ASP A 43 9.00 16.61 -10.88
N GLN A 44 10.03 16.86 -11.70
CA GLN A 44 10.53 15.86 -12.67
C GLN A 44 11.17 14.66 -11.98
N ASP A 45 11.77 14.84 -10.80
CA ASP A 45 12.40 13.73 -10.08
C ASP A 45 11.35 12.68 -9.68
N PHE A 46 10.13 13.11 -9.32
CA PHE A 46 9.03 12.20 -9.06
C PHE A 46 8.55 11.47 -10.32
N VAL A 47 8.53 12.14 -11.46
CA VAL A 47 8.21 11.50 -12.75
C VAL A 47 9.28 10.46 -13.11
N ASP A 48 10.53 10.77 -12.86
CA ASP A 48 11.67 9.88 -13.19
C ASP A 48 11.68 8.62 -12.32
N ILE A 49 11.45 8.72 -11.01
CA ILE A 49 11.33 7.51 -10.16
C ILE A 49 10.09 6.68 -10.48
N TYR A 50 8.98 7.32 -10.84
CA TYR A 50 7.79 6.63 -11.33
C TYR A 50 8.10 5.81 -12.57
N ASN A 51 8.75 6.41 -13.57
CA ASN A 51 9.13 5.71 -14.81
C ASN A 51 10.16 4.60 -14.55
N LYS A 52 11.15 4.85 -13.68
CA LYS A 52 12.16 3.87 -13.30
C LYS A 52 11.53 2.63 -12.67
N THR A 53 10.51 2.82 -11.82
CA THR A 53 9.81 1.71 -11.17
C THR A 53 9.12 0.81 -12.19
N TRP A 54 8.50 1.35 -13.22
CA TRP A 54 7.91 0.54 -14.28
C TRP A 54 8.94 -0.31 -15.03
N THR A 55 10.15 0.21 -15.23
CA THR A 55 11.23 -0.56 -15.88
C THR A 55 11.72 -1.73 -15.01
N MET A 56 11.69 -1.58 -13.68
CA MET A 56 12.06 -2.64 -12.74
C MET A 56 11.08 -3.82 -12.74
N LEU A 57 9.83 -3.59 -13.10
CA LEU A 57 8.77 -4.59 -12.96
C LEU A 57 9.08 -5.89 -13.74
N SER A 58 9.70 -5.78 -14.90
CA SER A 58 10.09 -6.96 -15.71
C SER A 58 11.11 -7.85 -15.01
N ASP A 59 11.87 -7.34 -14.05
CA ASP A 59 12.90 -8.10 -13.35
C ASP A 59 12.30 -9.10 -12.33
N TYR A 60 11.08 -8.86 -11.90
CA TYR A 60 10.39 -9.64 -10.88
C TYR A 60 9.20 -10.44 -11.40
N TRP A 61 8.87 -10.30 -12.68
CA TRP A 61 7.80 -11.08 -13.30
C TRP A 61 8.41 -12.36 -13.88
N ILE A 62 8.41 -13.42 -13.08
CA ILE A 62 9.20 -14.64 -13.31
C ILE A 62 8.29 -15.85 -13.46
N ASN A 63 8.58 -16.71 -14.47
CA ASN A 63 8.02 -18.04 -14.53
C ASN A 63 8.79 -18.96 -13.57
N PRO A 64 8.15 -19.47 -12.51
CA PRO A 64 8.87 -20.23 -11.49
C PRO A 64 9.41 -21.57 -11.97
N LYS A 65 8.92 -22.12 -13.10
CA LYS A 65 9.38 -23.41 -13.66
C LYS A 65 10.66 -23.24 -14.50
N THR A 66 10.73 -22.17 -15.28
CA THR A 66 11.89 -21.92 -16.17
C THR A 66 12.86 -20.90 -15.59
N GLU A 67 12.46 -20.19 -14.55
CA GLU A 67 13.17 -19.04 -13.96
C GLU A 67 13.39 -17.89 -14.95
N GLU A 68 12.66 -17.91 -16.06
CA GLU A 68 12.73 -16.86 -17.08
C GLU A 68 11.75 -15.72 -16.77
N LYS A 69 12.16 -14.51 -17.13
CA LYS A 69 11.30 -13.33 -17.08
C LYS A 69 10.28 -13.41 -18.21
N THR A 70 9.00 -13.47 -17.89
CA THR A 70 7.94 -13.71 -18.88
C THR A 70 6.63 -13.06 -18.47
N ALA A 71 5.79 -12.66 -19.44
CA ALA A 71 4.49 -12.05 -19.20
C ALA A 71 3.50 -12.98 -18.48
N ASP A 72 3.68 -14.28 -18.57
CA ASP A 72 2.83 -15.29 -17.92
C ASP A 72 3.40 -15.73 -16.55
N GLY A 73 4.38 -15.00 -16.02
CA GLY A 73 4.99 -15.26 -14.73
C GLY A 73 4.18 -14.71 -13.56
N TYR A 74 4.72 -14.93 -12.38
CA TYR A 74 4.25 -14.34 -11.14
C TYR A 74 5.21 -13.25 -10.69
N PHE A 75 4.70 -12.29 -9.94
CA PHE A 75 5.52 -11.33 -9.24
C PHE A 75 6.19 -12.03 -8.04
N ILE A 76 7.49 -12.22 -8.11
CA ILE A 76 8.24 -13.06 -7.17
C ILE A 76 9.48 -12.33 -6.70
N TYR A 77 9.77 -12.43 -5.40
CA TYR A 77 11.04 -12.05 -4.83
C TYR A 77 11.88 -13.27 -4.44
N PRO A 78 13.14 -13.34 -4.88
CA PRO A 78 14.08 -14.29 -4.33
C PRO A 78 14.30 -14.02 -2.83
N SER A 79 14.24 -15.06 -2.01
CA SER A 79 14.57 -15.01 -0.60
C SER A 79 15.38 -16.26 -0.25
N ASP A 80 16.59 -16.09 0.25
CA ASP A 80 17.49 -17.17 0.65
C ASP A 80 17.68 -18.25 -0.42
N GLY A 81 17.82 -17.85 -1.68
CA GLY A 81 17.98 -18.74 -2.82
C GLY A 81 16.69 -19.46 -3.27
N LYS A 82 15.55 -19.15 -2.70
CA LYS A 82 14.23 -19.66 -3.08
C LYS A 82 13.42 -18.57 -3.80
N LEU A 83 12.53 -19.00 -4.69
CA LEU A 83 11.53 -18.12 -5.29
C LEU A 83 10.27 -18.15 -4.43
N ILE A 84 10.11 -17.17 -3.56
CA ILE A 84 9.00 -17.11 -2.62
C ILE A 84 7.89 -16.18 -3.14
N ILE A 85 6.64 -16.68 -3.12
CA ILE A 85 5.44 -15.85 -3.27
C ILE A 85 4.88 -15.62 -1.88
N ASP A 86 4.93 -14.37 -1.43
CA ASP A 86 4.44 -13.95 -0.12
C ASP A 86 3.05 -13.34 -0.24
N GLN A 87 2.14 -13.69 0.69
CA GLN A 87 0.75 -13.23 0.71
C GLN A 87 0.64 -11.72 0.87
N PHE A 88 1.34 -11.15 1.84
CA PHE A 88 1.26 -9.73 2.15
C PHE A 88 1.82 -8.87 1.02
N GLU A 89 2.98 -9.25 0.48
CA GLU A 89 3.59 -8.61 -0.69
C GLU A 89 2.68 -8.68 -1.92
N SER A 90 2.08 -9.83 -2.17
CA SER A 90 1.17 -10.05 -3.32
C SER A 90 -0.11 -9.23 -3.22
N ILE A 91 -0.72 -9.20 -2.03
CA ILE A 91 -1.91 -8.39 -1.77
C ILE A 91 -1.61 -6.91 -1.98
N LEU A 92 -0.55 -6.38 -1.36
CA LEU A 92 -0.21 -4.96 -1.47
C LEU A 92 0.25 -4.60 -2.88
N SER A 93 1.03 -5.47 -3.55
CA SER A 93 1.45 -5.22 -4.93
C SER A 93 0.28 -5.07 -5.90
N SER A 94 -0.87 -5.69 -5.63
CA SER A 94 -2.06 -5.52 -6.47
C SER A 94 -2.53 -4.06 -6.57
N PHE A 95 -2.23 -3.22 -5.58
CA PHE A 95 -2.64 -1.81 -5.56
C PHE A 95 -1.90 -0.96 -6.59
N PHE A 96 -0.66 -1.29 -6.94
CA PHE A 96 0.03 -0.62 -8.04
C PHE A 96 -0.02 -1.41 -9.36
N LEU A 97 0.01 -2.74 -9.31
CA LEU A 97 -0.07 -3.58 -10.51
C LEU A 97 -1.37 -3.37 -11.29
N VAL A 98 -2.45 -3.01 -10.62
CA VAL A 98 -3.74 -2.72 -11.27
C VAL A 98 -3.64 -1.60 -12.31
N TYR A 99 -2.64 -0.72 -12.22
CA TYR A 99 -2.37 0.32 -13.20
C TYR A 99 -1.58 -0.18 -14.42
N SER A 100 -0.98 -1.37 -14.34
CA SER A 100 -0.24 -2.02 -15.42
C SER A 100 -1.04 -3.07 -16.19
N ASN A 101 -2.33 -3.18 -15.99
CA ASN A 101 -3.16 -4.32 -16.39
C ASN A 101 -3.22 -4.67 -17.90
N ARG A 102 -2.57 -3.90 -18.76
CA ARG A 102 -2.33 -4.27 -20.16
C ARG A 102 -1.07 -5.10 -20.37
N ASN A 103 -0.11 -4.98 -19.48
CA ASN A 103 1.19 -5.66 -19.55
C ASN A 103 1.27 -6.82 -18.55
N TYR A 104 0.78 -6.61 -17.34
CA TYR A 104 0.83 -7.56 -16.22
C TYR A 104 -0.54 -7.68 -15.56
N ASP A 105 -0.96 -8.89 -15.29
CA ASP A 105 -2.25 -9.13 -14.62
C ASP A 105 -2.09 -9.03 -13.10
N ALA A 106 -2.66 -7.99 -12.52
CA ALA A 106 -2.64 -7.76 -11.07
C ALA A 106 -3.33 -8.87 -10.25
N ASN A 107 -4.14 -9.73 -10.89
CA ASN A 107 -4.82 -10.80 -10.20
C ASN A 107 -3.97 -12.08 -10.03
N LEU A 108 -2.97 -12.30 -10.90
CA LEU A 108 -2.25 -13.57 -10.96
C LEU A 108 -1.66 -14.02 -9.62
N ASN A 109 -0.99 -13.11 -8.89
CA ASN A 109 -0.45 -13.45 -7.60
C ASN A 109 -1.53 -13.78 -6.55
N ILE A 110 -2.65 -13.08 -6.59
CA ILE A 110 -3.76 -13.34 -5.67
C ILE A 110 -4.43 -14.68 -6.02
N ASP A 111 -4.64 -14.94 -7.31
CA ASP A 111 -5.21 -16.21 -7.80
C ASP A 111 -4.32 -17.40 -7.44
N TYR A 112 -3.01 -17.21 -7.43
CA TYR A 112 -2.06 -18.22 -6.97
C TYR A 112 -2.38 -18.74 -5.56
N PHE A 113 -2.75 -17.86 -4.63
CA PHE A 113 -3.16 -18.23 -3.28
C PHE A 113 -4.53 -18.92 -3.25
N TYR A 114 -5.49 -18.45 -4.05
CA TYR A 114 -6.83 -19.04 -4.10
C TYR A 114 -6.82 -20.46 -4.66
N GLU A 115 -6.00 -20.73 -5.68
CA GLU A 115 -5.82 -22.06 -6.26
C GLU A 115 -5.22 -23.07 -5.29
N ARG A 116 -4.56 -22.61 -4.23
CA ARG A 116 -3.89 -23.42 -3.20
C ARG A 116 -4.64 -23.45 -1.88
N GLN A 117 -5.90 -23.00 -1.89
CA GLN A 117 -6.74 -23.14 -0.70
C GLN A 117 -6.93 -24.61 -0.34
N GLU A 118 -6.59 -24.97 0.89
CA GLU A 118 -6.76 -26.32 1.42
C GLU A 118 -8.24 -26.67 1.64
N GLU A 119 -8.55 -27.96 1.81
CA GLU A 119 -9.92 -28.43 2.02
C GLU A 119 -10.58 -27.81 3.27
N ASN A 120 -9.80 -27.56 4.32
CA ASN A 120 -10.24 -26.87 5.53
C ASN A 120 -10.43 -25.36 5.38
N GLY A 121 -10.10 -24.81 4.22
CA GLY A 121 -10.19 -23.37 3.90
C GLY A 121 -8.90 -22.59 4.11
N ALA A 122 -7.84 -23.21 4.64
CA ALA A 122 -6.57 -22.51 4.88
C ALA A 122 -5.93 -22.01 3.58
N ILE A 123 -5.39 -20.79 3.66
CA ILE A 123 -4.47 -20.24 2.67
C ILE A 123 -3.22 -19.84 3.45
N ARG A 124 -2.09 -20.44 3.07
CA ARG A 124 -0.83 -20.19 3.79
C ARG A 124 -0.19 -18.87 3.35
N TRP A 125 0.59 -18.28 4.24
CA TRP A 125 1.20 -16.94 4.05
C TRP A 125 2.27 -16.88 2.96
N ARG A 126 2.99 -18.00 2.72
CA ARG A 126 4.11 -18.10 1.77
C ARG A 126 4.14 -19.45 1.09
N TYR A 127 4.57 -19.45 -0.17
CA TYR A 127 4.83 -20.65 -0.95
C TYR A 127 6.18 -20.55 -1.67
N ASP A 128 6.90 -21.67 -1.75
CA ASP A 128 7.97 -21.83 -2.70
C ASP A 128 7.35 -22.00 -4.11
N ALA A 129 7.58 -21.05 -4.99
CA ALA A 129 6.93 -21.01 -6.30
C ALA A 129 7.36 -22.16 -7.23
N LYS A 130 8.54 -22.79 -6.99
CA LYS A 130 9.03 -23.92 -7.78
C LYS A 130 8.32 -25.23 -7.40
N THR A 131 8.19 -25.48 -6.10
CA THR A 131 7.60 -26.70 -5.56
C THR A 131 6.10 -26.58 -5.33
N ASN A 132 5.57 -25.38 -5.22
CA ASN A 132 4.23 -25.04 -4.76
C ASN A 132 3.93 -25.47 -3.31
N GLU A 133 4.95 -25.80 -2.55
CA GLU A 133 4.80 -26.19 -1.14
C GLU A 133 4.75 -24.93 -0.25
N PRO A 134 3.93 -24.96 0.81
CA PRO A 134 3.91 -23.87 1.77
C PRO A 134 5.24 -23.79 2.53
N VAL A 135 5.71 -22.57 2.74
CA VAL A 135 6.88 -22.30 3.58
C VAL A 135 6.41 -22.15 5.02
N MET A 136 6.64 -23.20 5.81
CA MET A 136 6.25 -23.25 7.22
C MET A 136 7.41 -22.83 8.11
N ASP A 137 7.07 -22.19 9.22
CA ASP A 137 8.02 -21.74 10.22
C ASP A 137 7.55 -22.20 11.61
N SER A 138 8.47 -22.63 12.47
CA SER A 138 8.13 -23.06 13.84
C SER A 138 7.50 -21.95 14.69
N SER A 139 7.78 -20.69 14.36
CA SER A 139 7.16 -19.53 15.00
C SER A 139 5.75 -19.21 14.45
N ASN A 140 5.40 -19.78 13.28
CA ASN A 140 4.08 -19.67 12.65
C ASN A 140 3.66 -21.02 12.05
N PRO A 141 3.35 -22.02 12.88
CA PRO A 141 3.12 -23.40 12.44
C PRO A 141 1.90 -23.54 11.52
N GLU A 142 0.94 -22.64 11.62
CA GLU A 142 -0.23 -22.61 10.72
C GLU A 142 0.02 -21.77 9.46
N GLY A 143 1.16 -21.12 9.35
CA GLY A 143 1.47 -20.26 8.20
C GLY A 143 0.39 -19.21 7.90
N VAL A 144 -0.19 -18.62 8.94
CA VAL A 144 -1.21 -17.59 8.80
C VAL A 144 -0.56 -16.25 8.48
N GLY A 145 -1.14 -15.48 7.54
CA GLY A 145 -0.76 -14.11 7.23
C GLY A 145 -1.90 -13.13 7.48
N LEU A 146 -1.63 -11.83 7.31
CA LEU A 146 -2.65 -10.79 7.50
C LEU A 146 -3.82 -10.96 6.51
N PRO A 147 -5.07 -11.03 6.99
CA PRO A 147 -6.23 -11.38 6.18
C PRO A 147 -6.77 -10.17 5.38
N LEU A 148 -6.07 -9.77 4.33
CA LEU A 148 -6.35 -8.56 3.55
C LEU A 148 -6.87 -8.84 2.12
N PHE A 149 -7.16 -10.09 1.76
CA PHE A 149 -7.64 -10.44 0.42
C PHE A 149 -8.92 -9.68 0.02
N ALA A 150 -9.91 -9.56 0.90
CA ALA A 150 -11.14 -8.87 0.58
C ALA A 150 -10.92 -7.37 0.31
N TRP A 151 -9.93 -6.75 0.95
CA TRP A 151 -9.54 -5.37 0.66
C TRP A 151 -8.92 -5.23 -0.73
N ALA A 152 -8.00 -6.13 -1.10
CA ALA A 152 -7.42 -6.18 -2.44
C ALA A 152 -8.50 -6.37 -3.52
N GLU A 153 -9.39 -7.36 -3.34
CA GLU A 153 -10.47 -7.64 -4.29
C GLU A 153 -11.45 -6.47 -4.44
N PHE A 154 -11.73 -5.77 -3.36
CA PHE A 154 -12.55 -4.56 -3.40
C PHE A 154 -11.88 -3.46 -4.22
N ASN A 155 -10.56 -3.23 -4.03
CA ASN A 155 -9.79 -2.28 -4.84
C ASN A 155 -9.75 -2.68 -6.32
N LEU A 156 -9.44 -3.95 -6.63
CA LEU A 156 -9.42 -4.50 -7.98
C LEU A 156 -10.79 -4.36 -8.67
N TYR A 157 -11.89 -4.58 -7.93
CA TYR A 157 -13.24 -4.35 -8.45
C TYR A 157 -13.46 -2.89 -8.84
N HIS A 158 -13.03 -1.94 -8.03
CA HIS A 158 -13.18 -0.51 -8.34
C HIS A 158 -12.39 -0.10 -9.60
N LYS A 159 -11.28 -0.77 -9.88
CA LYS A 159 -10.45 -0.51 -11.08
C LYS A 159 -10.87 -1.35 -12.32
N SER A 160 -11.62 -2.44 -12.14
CA SER A 160 -12.00 -3.35 -13.24
C SER A 160 -13.50 -3.40 -13.52
N ALA A 161 -14.34 -3.14 -12.55
CA ALA A 161 -15.79 -3.40 -12.54
C ALA A 161 -16.13 -4.89 -12.86
N ASN A 162 -15.25 -5.83 -12.48
CA ASN A 162 -15.43 -7.26 -12.75
C ASN A 162 -16.27 -7.95 -11.66
N LYS A 163 -17.59 -7.79 -11.75
CA LYS A 163 -18.53 -8.43 -10.81
C LYS A 163 -18.50 -9.97 -10.90
N LYS A 164 -18.16 -10.54 -12.07
CA LYS A 164 -18.06 -11.98 -12.24
C LYS A 164 -16.98 -12.57 -11.36
N ARG A 165 -15.78 -11.93 -11.33
CA ARG A 165 -14.69 -12.31 -10.44
C ARG A 165 -15.14 -12.33 -8.97
N ILE A 166 -15.80 -11.28 -8.51
CA ILE A 166 -16.29 -11.23 -7.12
C ILE A 166 -17.18 -12.42 -6.78
N LYS A 167 -18.06 -12.82 -7.71
CA LYS A 167 -18.93 -13.99 -7.53
C LYS A 167 -18.13 -15.29 -7.45
N GLU A 168 -17.08 -15.42 -8.26
CA GLU A 168 -16.25 -16.63 -8.31
C GLU A 168 -15.38 -16.81 -7.08
N ILE A 169 -14.80 -15.71 -6.56
CA ILE A 169 -13.86 -15.79 -5.42
C ILE A 169 -14.56 -15.73 -4.06
N MET A 170 -15.82 -15.32 -3.99
CA MET A 170 -16.52 -15.17 -2.71
C MET A 170 -16.53 -16.45 -1.86
N PRO A 171 -16.79 -17.65 -2.40
CA PRO A 171 -16.73 -18.89 -1.62
C PRO A 171 -15.32 -19.18 -1.06
N VAL A 172 -14.27 -18.80 -1.79
CA VAL A 172 -12.87 -18.97 -1.35
C VAL A 172 -12.60 -18.07 -0.14
N LEU A 173 -13.01 -16.81 -0.23
CA LEU A 173 -12.85 -15.85 0.87
C LEU A 173 -13.64 -16.26 2.12
N GLN A 174 -14.86 -16.77 1.94
CA GLN A 174 -15.67 -17.26 3.06
C GLN A 174 -14.99 -18.44 3.79
N LYS A 175 -14.54 -19.46 3.06
CA LYS A 175 -13.83 -20.61 3.64
C LYS A 175 -12.54 -20.18 4.35
N TYR A 176 -11.81 -19.22 3.79
CA TYR A 176 -10.60 -18.69 4.42
C TYR A 176 -10.91 -18.03 5.78
N ILE A 177 -11.97 -17.24 5.86
CA ILE A 177 -12.39 -16.62 7.13
C ILE A 177 -12.90 -17.67 8.12
N GLU A 178 -13.64 -18.67 7.65
CA GLU A 178 -14.12 -19.78 8.50
C GLU A 178 -12.94 -20.57 9.11
N TRP A 179 -11.89 -20.81 8.35
CA TRP A 179 -10.66 -21.41 8.85
C TRP A 179 -9.97 -20.52 9.91
N ILE A 180 -9.84 -19.21 9.65
CA ILE A 180 -9.27 -18.27 10.63
C ILE A 180 -10.11 -18.25 11.91
N ASP A 181 -11.44 -18.17 11.78
CA ASP A 181 -12.36 -18.16 12.92
C ASP A 181 -12.23 -19.44 13.75
N ALA A 182 -12.17 -20.60 13.09
CA ALA A 182 -12.05 -21.90 13.76
C ALA A 182 -10.70 -22.11 14.46
N THR A 183 -9.63 -21.53 13.92
CA THR A 183 -8.27 -21.80 14.40
C THR A 183 -7.80 -20.78 15.43
N PHE A 184 -8.14 -19.50 15.27
CA PHE A 184 -7.49 -18.41 16.02
C PHE A 184 -8.44 -17.59 16.88
N LYS A 185 -9.76 -17.62 16.63
CA LYS A 185 -10.72 -16.82 17.38
C LYS A 185 -10.95 -17.37 18.77
N GLN A 186 -10.82 -16.51 19.77
CA GLN A 186 -10.99 -16.86 21.17
C GLN A 186 -12.39 -16.50 21.69
N GLU A 187 -12.75 -16.97 22.89
CA GLU A 187 -14.05 -16.73 23.51
C GLU A 187 -14.37 -15.24 23.70
N ASN A 188 -13.34 -14.40 23.95
CA ASN A 188 -13.49 -12.95 24.03
C ASN A 188 -13.77 -12.31 22.65
N GLY A 189 -13.69 -13.10 21.57
CA GLY A 189 -13.97 -12.70 20.18
C GLY A 189 -12.83 -11.96 19.48
N LEU A 190 -11.64 -11.88 20.10
CA LEU A 190 -10.40 -11.46 19.45
C LEU A 190 -9.65 -12.69 18.90
N TYR A 191 -8.68 -12.44 18.05
CA TYR A 191 -7.86 -13.47 17.42
C TYR A 191 -6.49 -13.54 18.08
N ALA A 192 -6.12 -14.72 18.53
CA ALA A 192 -4.81 -15.04 19.08
C ALA A 192 -3.96 -15.70 17.98
N VAL A 193 -2.95 -14.99 17.49
CA VAL A 193 -2.05 -15.45 16.45
C VAL A 193 -0.60 -15.20 16.84
N PRO A 194 0.37 -15.95 16.28
CA PRO A 194 1.77 -15.65 16.49
C PRO A 194 2.12 -14.22 16.07
N ALA A 195 2.97 -13.54 16.82
CA ALA A 195 3.37 -12.16 16.52
C ALA A 195 3.99 -12.00 15.11
N CYS A 196 4.71 -13.01 14.64
CA CYS A 196 5.29 -13.04 13.29
C CYS A 196 4.25 -13.12 12.16
N ALA A 197 2.99 -13.50 12.44
CA ALA A 197 1.91 -13.45 11.44
C ALA A 197 1.67 -12.02 10.89
N SER A 198 2.09 -11.00 11.64
CA SER A 198 2.04 -9.58 11.26
C SER A 198 3.27 -9.10 10.50
N THR A 199 4.21 -9.97 10.18
CA THR A 199 5.50 -9.67 9.55
C THR A 199 6.56 -8.96 10.43
N MET A 200 6.17 -8.40 11.57
CA MET A 200 7.08 -7.68 12.48
C MET A 200 7.79 -8.64 13.45
N PHE A 201 8.70 -9.45 12.94
CA PHE A 201 9.29 -10.60 13.65
C PHE A 201 10.22 -10.23 14.82
N ASN A 202 10.87 -9.07 14.81
CA ASN A 202 11.75 -8.62 15.89
C ASN A 202 11.26 -7.36 16.63
N ALA A 203 10.02 -6.92 16.40
CA ALA A 203 9.42 -5.87 17.20
C ALA A 203 9.29 -6.33 18.66
N PRO A 204 9.41 -5.42 19.66
CA PRO A 204 9.34 -5.78 21.08
C PRO A 204 7.90 -6.12 21.51
N ARG A 205 7.38 -7.22 21.01
CA ARG A 205 6.01 -7.72 21.20
C ARG A 205 5.94 -9.24 21.47
N GLU A 206 6.98 -9.79 22.10
CA GLU A 206 7.11 -11.23 22.36
C GLU A 206 5.96 -11.78 23.19
N ASN A 207 5.36 -10.93 24.06
CA ASN A 207 4.23 -11.30 24.89
C ASN A 207 2.87 -10.98 24.24
N ALA A 208 2.86 -10.52 22.99
CA ALA A 208 1.61 -10.23 22.29
C ALA A 208 0.88 -11.54 21.98
N TYR A 209 -0.25 -11.74 22.65
CA TYR A 209 -1.13 -12.89 22.42
C TYR A 209 -2.29 -12.51 21.50
N TYR A 210 -2.82 -11.29 21.64
CA TYR A 210 -3.80 -10.69 20.74
C TYR A 210 -3.16 -9.48 20.04
N PRO A 211 -2.52 -9.69 18.87
CA PRO A 211 -1.91 -8.60 18.12
C PRO A 211 -2.95 -7.64 17.55
N ILE A 212 -2.72 -6.33 17.73
CA ILE A 212 -3.64 -5.30 17.23
C ILE A 212 -3.75 -5.30 15.71
N ASP A 213 -2.65 -5.51 15.01
CA ASP A 213 -2.62 -5.53 13.54
C ASP A 213 -3.49 -6.65 12.97
N PHE A 214 -3.35 -7.88 13.45
CA PHE A 214 -4.17 -8.99 12.97
C PHE A 214 -5.65 -8.75 13.26
N ASN A 215 -5.98 -8.29 14.45
CA ASN A 215 -7.37 -8.00 14.84
C ASN A 215 -7.96 -6.84 14.03
N ALA A 216 -7.18 -5.79 13.76
CA ALA A 216 -7.58 -4.71 12.87
C ALA A 216 -7.74 -5.18 11.42
N CYS A 217 -6.83 -6.02 10.91
CA CYS A 217 -6.93 -6.58 9.56
C CYS A 217 -8.14 -7.51 9.41
N MET A 218 -8.53 -8.26 10.43
CA MET A 218 -9.79 -9.00 10.43
C MET A 218 -11.00 -8.07 10.35
N ALA A 219 -10.96 -6.91 11.03
CA ALA A 219 -12.02 -5.92 10.90
C ALA A 219 -12.06 -5.31 9.48
N ILE A 220 -10.89 -4.98 8.88
CA ILE A 220 -10.78 -4.55 7.48
C ILE A 220 -11.40 -5.60 6.55
N ASN A 221 -11.05 -6.86 6.75
CA ASN A 221 -11.55 -7.97 5.94
C ASN A 221 -13.08 -8.10 6.05
N CYS A 222 -13.64 -8.08 7.26
CA CYS A 222 -15.09 -8.13 7.47
C CYS A 222 -15.82 -6.95 6.82
N ALA A 223 -15.27 -5.73 6.92
CA ALA A 223 -15.85 -4.55 6.28
C ALA A 223 -15.91 -4.69 4.75
N HIS A 224 -14.82 -5.19 4.15
CA HIS A 224 -14.77 -5.38 2.71
C HIS A 224 -15.59 -6.58 2.23
N MET A 225 -15.65 -7.67 2.99
CA MET A 225 -16.58 -8.77 2.72
C MET A 225 -18.04 -8.32 2.70
N SER A 226 -18.42 -7.45 3.65
CA SER A 226 -19.75 -6.82 3.63
C SER A 226 -19.98 -6.01 2.35
N ALA A 227 -18.99 -5.20 1.95
CA ALA A 227 -19.07 -4.38 0.74
C ALA A 227 -19.13 -5.24 -0.55
N LEU A 228 -18.36 -6.34 -0.60
CA LEU A 228 -18.41 -7.31 -1.70
C LEU A 228 -19.79 -8.02 -1.76
N GLY A 229 -20.38 -8.33 -0.61
CA GLY A 229 -21.75 -8.84 -0.53
C GLY A 229 -22.78 -7.85 -1.10
N ASP A 230 -22.66 -6.57 -0.79
CA ASP A 230 -23.51 -5.50 -1.35
C ASP A 230 -23.33 -5.41 -2.90
N ILE A 231 -22.11 -5.55 -3.42
CA ILE A 231 -21.84 -5.60 -4.88
C ILE A 231 -22.57 -6.77 -5.54
N LEU A 232 -22.61 -7.93 -4.87
CA LEU A 232 -23.30 -9.11 -5.36
C LEU A 232 -24.84 -9.01 -5.22
N ASN A 233 -25.34 -8.05 -4.45
CA ASN A 233 -26.72 -7.94 -3.95
C ASN A 233 -27.11 -9.10 -3.02
N ASP A 234 -26.14 -9.71 -2.36
CA ASP A 234 -26.34 -10.70 -1.31
C ASP A 234 -26.42 -9.99 0.05
N LYS A 235 -27.64 -9.69 0.47
CA LYS A 235 -27.91 -8.92 1.69
C LYS A 235 -27.62 -9.72 2.96
N ASP A 236 -27.82 -11.01 2.93
CA ASP A 236 -27.57 -11.88 4.10
C ASP A 236 -26.08 -11.94 4.38
N LEU A 237 -25.28 -12.15 3.34
CA LEU A 237 -23.81 -12.12 3.42
C LEU A 237 -23.31 -10.75 3.89
N SER A 238 -23.77 -9.67 3.25
CA SER A 238 -23.40 -8.31 3.64
C SER A 238 -23.73 -8.03 5.10
N PHE A 239 -24.92 -8.39 5.58
CA PHE A 239 -25.35 -8.18 6.95
C PHE A 239 -24.53 -9.02 7.94
N GLN A 240 -24.24 -10.28 7.63
CA GLN A 240 -23.40 -11.16 8.45
C GLN A 240 -22.03 -10.53 8.72
N TYR A 241 -21.31 -10.15 7.67
CA TYR A 241 -19.98 -9.58 7.81
C TYR A 241 -19.98 -8.17 8.41
N ARG A 242 -21.02 -7.39 8.16
CA ARG A 242 -21.21 -6.10 8.84
C ARG A 242 -21.35 -6.26 10.35
N ARG A 243 -22.11 -7.28 10.80
CA ARG A 243 -22.24 -7.60 12.21
C ARG A 243 -20.92 -8.06 12.82
N ASN A 244 -20.16 -8.88 12.11
CA ASN A 244 -18.82 -9.31 12.54
C ASN A 244 -17.87 -8.12 12.69
N TYR A 245 -17.86 -7.22 11.70
CA TYR A 245 -17.10 -5.98 11.75
C TYR A 245 -17.43 -5.14 13.01
N PHE A 246 -18.70 -4.85 13.27
CA PHE A 246 -19.09 -4.05 14.43
C PHE A 246 -18.76 -4.74 15.75
N SER A 247 -18.87 -6.06 15.81
CA SER A 247 -18.45 -6.85 16.97
C SER A 247 -16.96 -6.68 17.25
N LEU A 248 -16.09 -6.84 16.24
CA LEU A 248 -14.64 -6.62 16.34
C LEU A 248 -14.32 -5.17 16.71
N LYS A 249 -14.90 -4.21 16.01
CA LYS A 249 -14.74 -2.78 16.30
C LYS A 249 -15.03 -2.45 17.77
N THR A 250 -16.08 -3.00 18.32
CA THR A 250 -16.43 -2.80 19.74
C THR A 250 -15.38 -3.40 20.67
N ARG A 251 -14.93 -4.62 20.41
CA ARG A 251 -13.92 -5.30 21.24
C ARG A 251 -12.56 -4.60 21.19
N ILE A 252 -12.09 -4.29 20.00
CA ILE A 252 -10.82 -3.56 19.83
C ILE A 252 -10.86 -2.22 20.56
N ASN A 253 -11.95 -1.46 20.40
CA ASN A 253 -12.10 -0.18 21.09
C ASN A 253 -12.18 -0.29 22.62
N SER A 254 -12.74 -1.37 23.16
CA SER A 254 -12.90 -1.54 24.61
C SER A 254 -11.68 -2.13 25.29
N MET A 255 -10.95 -3.02 24.60
CA MET A 255 -9.88 -3.79 25.21
C MET A 255 -8.48 -3.25 24.84
N MET A 256 -8.27 -2.87 23.56
CA MET A 256 -6.95 -2.53 23.06
C MET A 256 -6.63 -1.02 23.08
N TRP A 257 -7.67 -0.18 23.17
CA TRP A 257 -7.47 1.27 23.26
C TRP A 257 -7.08 1.69 24.68
N ASP A 258 -6.02 2.48 24.79
CA ASP A 258 -5.64 3.13 26.04
C ASP A 258 -5.91 4.64 25.98
N ASN A 259 -6.74 5.14 26.93
CA ASN A 259 -7.09 6.55 27.02
C ASN A 259 -5.92 7.41 27.53
N GLN A 260 -4.95 6.84 28.24
CA GLN A 260 -3.80 7.59 28.78
C GLN A 260 -2.78 7.88 27.68
N THR A 261 -2.49 6.88 26.85
CA THR A 261 -1.55 7.02 25.73
C THR A 261 -2.20 7.55 24.46
N GLY A 262 -3.53 7.47 24.32
CA GLY A 262 -4.24 7.81 23.10
C GLY A 262 -3.89 6.86 21.93
N PHE A 263 -3.64 5.59 22.24
CA PHE A 263 -3.12 4.62 21.29
C PHE A 263 -3.77 3.24 21.41
N TYR A 264 -3.68 2.40 20.36
CA TYR A 264 -4.08 1.00 20.39
C TYR A 264 -2.87 0.11 20.63
N HIS A 265 -2.96 -0.78 21.59
CA HIS A 265 -1.90 -1.67 22.02
C HIS A 265 -2.24 -3.13 21.78
N ASP A 266 -1.21 -3.97 21.63
CA ASP A 266 -1.34 -5.41 21.73
C ASP A 266 -1.79 -5.81 23.14
N LEU A 267 -2.41 -6.99 23.26
CA LEU A 267 -2.74 -7.56 24.57
C LEU A 267 -1.94 -8.84 24.81
N ASP A 268 -1.59 -9.06 26.07
CA ASP A 268 -1.09 -10.34 26.55
C ASP A 268 -2.24 -11.38 26.67
N LYS A 269 -1.88 -12.58 27.13
CA LYS A 269 -2.85 -13.68 27.29
C LYS A 269 -3.95 -13.37 28.31
N ASP A 270 -3.66 -12.54 29.31
CA ASP A 270 -4.59 -12.13 30.35
C ASP A 270 -5.37 -10.87 29.96
N CYS A 271 -5.28 -10.46 28.71
CA CYS A 271 -5.91 -9.24 28.15
C CYS A 271 -5.39 -7.92 28.74
N ASN A 272 -4.18 -7.88 29.32
CA ASN A 272 -3.53 -6.65 29.70
C ASN A 272 -2.87 -6.02 28.48
N ARG A 273 -2.91 -4.68 28.39
CA ARG A 273 -2.24 -3.94 27.32
C ARG A 273 -0.73 -3.97 27.50
N LEU A 274 -0.03 -4.28 26.42
CA LEU A 274 1.43 -4.17 26.39
C LEU A 274 1.84 -2.71 26.24
N PRO A 275 2.98 -2.28 26.81
CA PRO A 275 3.34 -0.85 26.87
C PRO A 275 3.78 -0.28 25.53
N GLU A 276 4.31 -1.11 24.63
CA GLU A 276 4.91 -0.65 23.39
C GLU A 276 3.87 -0.08 22.41
N LYS A 277 4.22 1.03 21.78
CA LYS A 277 3.48 1.61 20.68
C LYS A 277 4.17 1.21 19.38
N THR A 278 3.60 0.24 18.68
CA THR A 278 4.08 -0.17 17.36
C THR A 278 3.22 0.44 16.25
N ILE A 279 3.75 0.53 15.03
CA ILE A 279 3.03 1.03 13.84
C ILE A 279 1.70 0.30 13.62
N ALA A 280 1.59 -0.95 14.11
CA ALA A 280 0.39 -1.78 14.03
C ALA A 280 -0.87 -1.11 14.61
N GLY A 281 -0.73 -0.27 15.63
CA GLY A 281 -1.84 0.46 16.23
C GLY A 281 -2.59 1.36 15.23
N PHE A 282 -1.91 1.81 14.18
CA PHE A 282 -2.52 2.65 13.13
C PHE A 282 -3.38 1.87 12.12
N TRP A 283 -3.28 0.52 12.06
CA TRP A 283 -4.18 -0.28 11.23
C TRP A 283 -5.65 -0.07 11.63
N ALA A 284 -5.89 0.34 12.87
CA ALA A 284 -7.21 0.73 13.33
C ALA A 284 -7.83 1.89 12.52
N LEU A 285 -7.01 2.82 11.96
CA LEU A 285 -7.51 3.87 11.06
C LEU A 285 -8.04 3.27 9.76
N LEU A 286 -7.27 2.40 9.11
CA LEU A 286 -7.69 1.75 7.86
C LEU A 286 -8.96 0.90 8.06
N ALA A 287 -9.11 0.31 9.25
CA ALA A 287 -10.29 -0.46 9.67
C ALA A 287 -11.48 0.41 10.10
N GLU A 288 -11.34 1.73 10.13
CA GLU A 288 -12.36 2.68 10.61
C GLU A 288 -12.87 2.35 12.03
N ILE A 289 -11.96 1.85 12.89
CA ILE A 289 -12.29 1.45 14.27
C ILE A 289 -12.46 2.65 15.20
N PRO A 290 -11.54 3.66 15.26
CA PRO A 290 -11.66 4.77 16.17
C PRO A 290 -12.94 5.61 15.98
N SER A 291 -13.48 6.13 17.09
CA SER A 291 -14.39 7.28 17.02
C SER A 291 -13.64 8.54 16.57
N ALA A 292 -14.34 9.61 16.27
CA ALA A 292 -13.74 10.87 15.85
C ALA A 292 -12.65 11.35 16.85
N ASP A 293 -12.96 11.38 18.14
CA ASP A 293 -12.04 11.84 19.19
C ASP A 293 -10.79 10.91 19.27
N LYS A 294 -11.00 9.59 19.20
CA LYS A 294 -9.91 8.62 19.24
C LYS A 294 -9.05 8.70 17.96
N SER A 295 -9.65 8.97 16.81
CA SER A 295 -8.88 9.11 15.57
C SER A 295 -7.98 10.36 15.60
N GLU A 296 -8.46 11.48 16.12
CA GLU A 296 -7.63 12.67 16.31
C GLU A 296 -6.47 12.41 17.26
N ALA A 297 -6.71 11.74 18.39
CA ALA A 297 -5.65 11.38 19.33
C ALA A 297 -4.61 10.44 18.71
N LEU A 298 -5.07 9.44 17.95
CA LEU A 298 -4.18 8.50 17.26
C LEU A 298 -3.36 9.19 16.15
N ILE A 299 -3.99 10.04 15.34
CA ILE A 299 -3.33 10.80 14.27
C ILE A 299 -2.31 11.80 14.83
N ALA A 300 -2.55 12.35 16.02
CA ALA A 300 -1.58 13.25 16.65
C ALA A 300 -0.21 12.61 16.86
N HIS A 301 -0.13 11.29 17.06
CA HIS A 301 1.14 10.55 17.15
C HIS A 301 1.94 10.57 15.85
N LEU A 302 1.28 10.65 14.68
CA LEU A 302 1.96 10.72 13.38
C LEU A 302 2.68 12.05 13.15
N ASN A 303 2.28 13.09 13.86
CA ASN A 303 2.89 14.44 13.79
C ASN A 303 3.80 14.73 14.98
N ASN A 304 3.87 13.84 15.98
CA ASN A 304 4.67 14.05 17.17
C ASN A 304 6.06 13.41 16.99
N PRO A 305 7.14 14.21 16.94
CA PRO A 305 8.51 13.70 16.75
C PRO A 305 9.00 12.80 17.90
N THR A 306 8.37 12.86 19.07
CA THR A 306 8.70 11.95 20.19
C THR A 306 8.04 10.58 20.05
N THR A 307 7.16 10.38 19.05
CA THR A 307 6.52 9.10 18.78
C THR A 307 6.77 8.65 17.34
N PHE A 308 5.87 8.96 16.39
CA PHE A 308 5.99 8.49 15.00
C PHE A 308 6.25 9.61 13.98
N GLY A 309 6.30 10.86 14.42
CA GLY A 309 6.49 12.04 13.57
C GLY A 309 7.95 12.30 13.20
N SER A 310 8.73 11.26 12.86
CA SER A 310 10.10 11.40 12.37
C SER A 310 10.16 12.14 11.04
N GLU A 311 11.35 12.58 10.63
CA GLU A 311 11.55 13.21 9.31
C GLU A 311 11.08 12.27 8.20
N HIS A 312 11.52 11.01 8.23
CA HIS A 312 10.99 9.95 7.36
C HIS A 312 9.76 9.32 8.02
N PRO A 313 8.54 9.54 7.49
CA PRO A 313 7.35 8.89 8.03
C PRO A 313 7.27 7.44 7.54
N PHE A 314 6.83 6.46 8.29
CA PHE A 314 6.64 6.44 9.73
C PHE A 314 7.46 5.26 10.27
N PRO A 315 8.17 5.39 11.38
CA PRO A 315 8.93 4.27 11.94
C PRO A 315 7.99 3.18 12.48
N THR A 316 8.47 1.94 12.48
CA THR A 316 7.70 0.78 12.96
C THR A 316 7.48 0.75 14.46
N LEU A 317 8.32 1.45 15.22
CA LEU A 317 8.26 1.58 16.66
C LEU A 317 8.28 3.05 17.04
N SER A 318 7.56 3.41 18.09
CA SER A 318 7.53 4.77 18.62
C SER A 318 8.90 5.22 19.12
N ALA A 319 9.33 6.45 18.82
CA ALA A 319 10.64 6.98 19.18
C ALA A 319 10.85 7.12 20.71
N ASP A 320 9.76 7.14 21.50
CA ASP A 320 9.83 7.13 22.96
C ASP A 320 10.01 5.72 23.58
N SER A 321 10.03 4.67 22.75
CA SER A 321 10.34 3.31 23.24
C SER A 321 11.81 3.16 23.54
N PHE A 322 12.11 2.44 24.64
CA PHE A 322 13.49 2.06 24.99
C PHE A 322 14.14 1.17 23.90
N ASN A 323 13.33 0.43 23.15
CA ASN A 323 13.77 -0.48 22.08
C ASN A 323 13.87 0.21 20.71
N PHE A 324 13.68 1.53 20.63
CA PHE A 324 13.80 2.26 19.37
C PHE A 324 15.26 2.39 18.95
N HIS A 325 15.55 2.07 17.70
CA HIS A 325 16.88 2.17 17.09
C HIS A 325 16.89 3.18 15.94
N GLU A 326 17.77 4.18 16.01
CA GLU A 326 17.92 5.19 14.95
C GLU A 326 18.40 4.61 13.62
N ASN A 327 19.08 3.46 13.64
CA ASN A 327 19.47 2.71 12.45
C ASN A 327 18.32 1.84 11.89
N GLY A 328 17.20 1.78 12.59
CA GLY A 328 16.02 1.03 12.18
C GLY A 328 15.97 -0.38 12.74
N GLU A 329 17.05 -1.11 12.86
CA GLU A 329 17.18 -2.48 13.40
C GLU A 329 15.92 -3.37 13.19
N GLY A 330 15.62 -3.67 11.92
CA GLY A 330 14.39 -4.35 11.56
C GLY A 330 13.14 -3.56 11.96
N PHE A 331 12.22 -4.19 12.69
CA PHE A 331 10.98 -3.54 13.15
C PHE A 331 11.10 -2.78 14.47
N CYS A 332 12.31 -2.51 14.93
CA CYS A 332 12.59 -1.64 16.07
C CYS A 332 12.85 -0.18 15.66
N GLY A 333 12.19 0.31 14.63
CA GLY A 333 12.28 1.71 14.21
C GLY A 333 12.41 1.93 12.69
N SER A 334 12.69 0.91 11.88
CA SER A 334 12.77 1.08 10.42
C SER A 334 11.47 1.60 9.82
N VAL A 335 11.60 2.33 8.72
CA VAL A 335 10.46 2.81 7.93
C VAL A 335 10.23 1.86 6.75
N TYR A 336 9.07 1.21 6.75
CA TYR A 336 8.64 0.31 5.68
C TYR A 336 7.60 1.00 4.79
N PRO A 337 7.88 1.22 3.50
CA PRO A 337 6.92 1.85 2.59
C PRO A 337 5.57 1.14 2.52
N MET A 338 5.55 -0.18 2.66
CA MET A 338 4.33 -0.98 2.66
C MET A 338 3.42 -0.62 3.85
N PHE A 339 3.99 -0.37 5.03
CA PHE A 339 3.23 0.05 6.21
C PHE A 339 2.79 1.51 6.10
N ASN A 340 3.64 2.38 5.54
CA ASN A 340 3.27 3.76 5.26
C ASN A 340 2.07 3.85 4.33
N PHE A 341 2.03 3.01 3.29
CA PHE A 341 0.88 2.92 2.40
C PHE A 341 -0.40 2.63 3.18
N MET A 342 -0.39 1.66 4.10
CA MET A 342 -1.56 1.33 4.90
C MET A 342 -2.01 2.47 5.81
N ILE A 343 -1.07 3.21 6.44
CA ILE A 343 -1.39 4.38 7.27
C ILE A 343 -2.01 5.49 6.42
N ILE A 344 -1.40 5.80 5.27
CA ILE A 344 -1.88 6.85 4.37
C ILE A 344 -3.31 6.53 3.90
N LYS A 345 -3.59 5.26 3.54
CA LYS A 345 -4.95 4.82 3.22
C LYS A 345 -5.90 4.88 4.43
N GLY A 346 -5.39 4.70 5.63
CA GLY A 346 -6.12 4.93 6.87
C GLY A 346 -6.49 6.39 7.09
N LEU A 347 -5.57 7.33 6.82
CA LEU A 347 -5.84 8.78 6.90
C LEU A 347 -6.97 9.22 5.96
N GLU A 348 -7.01 8.66 4.75
CA GLU A 348 -8.09 8.92 3.78
C GLU A 348 -9.47 8.52 4.30
N LYS A 349 -9.56 7.44 5.09
CA LYS A 349 -10.82 7.00 5.73
C LYS A 349 -11.41 8.06 6.67
N TYR A 350 -10.54 8.87 7.27
CA TYR A 350 -10.92 9.99 8.14
C TYR A 350 -10.87 11.34 7.43
N GLN A 351 -10.84 11.36 6.10
CA GLN A 351 -10.83 12.57 5.25
C GLN A 351 -9.65 13.50 5.52
N LYS A 352 -8.53 12.97 6.04
CA LYS A 352 -7.27 13.70 6.27
C LYS A 352 -6.42 13.73 4.99
N TYR A 353 -7.02 14.17 3.90
CA TYR A 353 -6.41 14.12 2.56
C TYR A 353 -5.14 14.96 2.44
N GLU A 354 -5.12 16.15 3.07
CA GLU A 354 -3.93 17.03 3.06
C GLU A 354 -2.76 16.36 3.77
N LEU A 355 -2.98 15.80 4.96
CA LEU A 355 -1.97 15.08 5.70
C LEU A 355 -1.50 13.82 4.96
N ALA A 356 -2.43 13.05 4.39
CA ALA A 356 -2.11 11.88 3.58
C ALA A 356 -1.20 12.24 2.40
N ARG A 357 -1.49 13.35 1.72
CA ARG A 357 -0.68 13.86 0.63
C ARG A 357 0.69 14.34 1.09
N GLU A 358 0.76 15.13 2.16
CA GLU A 358 2.01 15.61 2.75
C GLU A 358 2.92 14.43 3.12
N CYS A 359 2.39 13.43 3.83
CA CYS A 359 3.13 12.23 4.19
C CYS A 359 3.62 11.45 2.95
N SER A 360 2.80 11.38 1.90
CA SER A 360 3.19 10.72 0.65
C SER A 360 4.35 11.46 -0.03
N ILE A 361 4.30 12.79 -0.10
CA ILE A 361 5.35 13.61 -0.70
C ILE A 361 6.65 13.49 0.12
N ARG A 362 6.58 13.61 1.44
CA ARG A 362 7.75 13.42 2.31
C ARG A 362 8.36 12.04 2.11
N HIS A 363 7.53 11.02 2.09
CA HIS A 363 7.99 9.64 1.86
C HIS A 363 8.68 9.50 0.49
N LEU A 364 8.14 10.09 -0.58
CA LEU A 364 8.77 10.04 -1.91
C LEU A 364 10.10 10.78 -1.97
N TYR A 365 10.26 11.89 -1.26
CA TYR A 365 11.57 12.56 -1.15
C TYR A 365 12.61 11.66 -0.48
N PHE A 366 12.24 10.91 0.57
CA PHE A 366 13.17 9.95 1.17
C PHE A 366 13.53 8.78 0.24
N VAL A 367 12.57 8.30 -0.55
CA VAL A 367 12.85 7.28 -1.58
C VAL A 367 13.81 7.82 -2.63
N LEU A 368 13.66 9.07 -3.06
CA LEU A 368 14.59 9.76 -3.97
C LEU A 368 15.98 9.90 -3.36
N GLU A 369 16.07 10.35 -2.13
CA GLU A 369 17.33 10.52 -1.41
C GLU A 369 18.04 9.17 -1.22
N GLY A 370 17.29 8.10 -0.97
CA GLY A 370 17.80 6.73 -0.87
C GLY A 370 18.45 6.20 -2.15
N LEU A 371 18.17 6.81 -3.31
CA LEU A 371 18.84 6.50 -4.57
C LEU A 371 20.21 7.18 -4.73
N MET A 372 20.54 8.13 -3.85
CA MET A 372 21.80 8.85 -3.91
C MET A 372 22.88 8.09 -3.14
N PRO A 373 24.08 7.91 -3.71
CA PRO A 373 25.17 7.33 -2.96
C PRO A 373 25.59 8.29 -1.83
N THR A 374 25.61 7.79 -0.62
CA THR A 374 26.01 8.58 0.58
C THR A 374 27.51 8.56 0.79
N ASP A 375 28.20 7.51 0.37
CA ASP A 375 29.66 7.31 0.44
C ASP A 375 30.16 6.58 -0.81
N GLU A 376 31.49 6.62 -1.06
CA GLU A 376 32.12 5.96 -2.20
C GLU A 376 31.84 4.44 -2.30
N ASN A 377 31.40 3.81 -1.20
CA ASN A 377 31.13 2.38 -1.09
C ASN A 377 29.64 2.01 -0.96
N GLN A 378 28.72 2.98 -0.87
CA GLN A 378 27.29 2.68 -0.71
C GLN A 378 26.51 3.17 -1.91
N LYS A 379 26.13 2.23 -2.77
CA LYS A 379 25.21 2.48 -3.89
C LYS A 379 23.82 2.78 -3.35
N GLY A 380 23.23 3.88 -3.81
CA GLY A 380 21.81 4.12 -3.58
C GLY A 380 20.94 3.12 -4.34
N ASP A 381 19.83 2.69 -3.72
CA ASP A 381 18.85 1.81 -4.33
C ASP A 381 17.45 2.04 -3.74
N PHE A 382 16.48 1.31 -4.23
CA PHE A 382 15.16 1.18 -3.64
C PHE A 382 15.16 0.08 -2.58
N PHE A 383 15.03 0.46 -1.32
CA PHE A 383 15.11 -0.48 -0.21
C PHE A 383 13.74 -0.98 0.25
N GLU A 384 13.70 -2.17 0.80
CA GLU A 384 12.52 -2.69 1.50
C GLU A 384 12.19 -1.87 2.74
N ALA A 385 13.23 -1.40 3.45
CA ALA A 385 13.12 -0.58 4.64
C ALA A 385 14.26 0.43 4.76
N TYR A 386 13.94 1.58 5.31
CA TYR A 386 14.84 2.73 5.47
C TYR A 386 15.06 3.05 6.94
N LYS A 387 16.17 3.74 7.26
CA LYS A 387 16.39 4.32 8.58
C LYS A 387 15.34 5.42 8.85
N PRO A 388 14.90 5.60 10.10
CA PRO A 388 13.85 6.57 10.41
C PRO A 388 14.30 8.03 10.32
N LEU A 389 15.60 8.31 10.46
CA LEU A 389 16.15 9.67 10.48
C LEU A 389 16.93 10.02 9.20
N THR A 390 17.19 9.04 8.34
CA THR A 390 17.92 9.25 7.09
C THR A 390 17.31 8.36 6.00
N ALA A 391 17.57 8.70 4.75
CA ALA A 391 17.08 7.90 3.63
C ALA A 391 17.93 6.65 3.33
N GLN A 392 18.84 6.30 4.22
CA GLN A 392 19.72 5.16 4.06
C GLN A 392 18.97 3.83 4.31
N LYS A 393 19.53 2.74 3.80
CA LYS A 393 19.11 1.38 4.08
C LYS A 393 19.11 1.11 5.60
N ALA A 394 18.03 0.57 6.12
CA ALA A 394 17.95 0.12 7.52
C ALA A 394 18.91 -1.06 7.79
N THR A 395 19.05 -1.47 9.04
CA THR A 395 19.89 -2.59 9.46
C THR A 395 19.09 -3.68 10.16
N LEU A 396 19.66 -4.86 10.24
CA LEU A 396 19.24 -5.94 11.13
C LEU A 396 20.47 -6.74 11.55
N GLU A 397 20.77 -6.75 12.85
CA GLU A 397 21.91 -7.47 13.40
C GLU A 397 21.85 -8.97 13.00
N GLY A 398 22.97 -9.49 12.51
CA GLY A 398 23.09 -10.88 12.11
C GLY A 398 22.44 -11.25 10.77
N ASN A 399 21.90 -10.27 10.03
CA ASN A 399 21.35 -10.51 8.69
C ASN A 399 21.75 -9.41 7.71
N GLU A 400 22.87 -9.58 7.04
CA GLU A 400 23.40 -8.63 6.05
C GLU A 400 22.54 -8.52 4.77
N ASN A 401 21.70 -9.52 4.50
CA ASN A 401 20.79 -9.53 3.34
C ASN A 401 19.48 -8.78 3.60
N TYR A 402 19.28 -8.29 4.82
CA TYR A 402 18.08 -7.54 5.20
C TYR A 402 18.42 -6.09 5.54
N PRO A 403 17.56 -5.14 5.21
CA PRO A 403 16.41 -5.25 4.27
C PRO A 403 16.88 -5.51 2.83
N ARG A 404 15.98 -6.04 2.01
CA ARG A 404 16.28 -6.34 0.60
C ARG A 404 16.52 -5.05 -0.19
N ASP A 405 17.50 -5.10 -1.07
CA ASP A 405 17.77 -4.05 -2.06
C ASP A 405 16.88 -4.26 -3.29
N HIS A 406 16.71 -3.21 -4.08
CA HIS A 406 15.93 -3.24 -5.31
C HIS A 406 14.50 -3.77 -5.12
N PHE A 407 13.84 -3.39 -4.03
CA PHE A 407 12.61 -4.03 -3.57
C PHE A 407 11.35 -3.39 -4.17
N LEU A 408 10.84 -3.99 -5.23
CA LEU A 408 9.76 -3.42 -6.05
C LEU A 408 8.40 -3.35 -5.33
N ALA A 409 8.04 -4.29 -4.43
CA ALA A 409 6.75 -4.24 -3.74
C ALA A 409 6.57 -2.92 -2.96
N ALA A 410 7.57 -2.56 -2.17
CA ALA A 410 7.60 -1.30 -1.43
C ALA A 410 7.66 -0.09 -2.37
N THR A 411 8.54 -0.17 -3.38
CA THR A 411 8.76 0.92 -4.33
C THR A 411 7.53 1.20 -5.19
N GLY A 412 6.88 0.16 -5.71
CA GLY A 412 5.66 0.31 -6.52
C GLY A 412 4.49 0.93 -5.77
N LEU A 413 4.34 0.59 -4.48
CA LEU A 413 3.34 1.26 -3.63
C LEU A 413 3.66 2.75 -3.46
N SER A 414 4.92 3.11 -3.22
CA SER A 414 5.36 4.49 -3.05
C SER A 414 5.26 5.29 -4.34
N THR A 415 5.97 4.85 -5.37
CA THR A 415 6.23 5.66 -6.59
C THR A 415 5.10 5.55 -7.62
N ILE A 416 4.24 4.53 -7.55
CA ILE A 416 3.12 4.36 -8.47
C ILE A 416 1.80 4.60 -7.74
N ALA A 417 1.46 3.78 -6.73
CA ALA A 417 0.14 3.87 -6.10
C ALA A 417 -0.05 5.20 -5.35
N LEU A 418 0.86 5.57 -4.43
CA LEU A 418 0.77 6.84 -3.71
C LEU A 418 0.95 8.04 -4.64
N MET A 419 1.81 7.93 -5.66
CA MET A 419 1.98 9.00 -6.64
C MET A 419 0.67 9.31 -7.37
N ILE A 420 -0.01 8.31 -7.89
CA ILE A 420 -1.29 8.49 -8.59
C ILE A 420 -2.40 8.91 -7.63
N GLU A 421 -2.55 8.19 -6.52
CA GLU A 421 -3.75 8.29 -5.68
C GLU A 421 -3.67 9.41 -4.63
N ASN A 422 -2.46 9.75 -4.16
CA ASN A 422 -2.26 10.73 -3.09
C ASN A 422 -1.54 12.01 -3.56
N VAL A 423 -0.47 11.90 -4.33
CA VAL A 423 0.31 13.07 -4.77
C VAL A 423 -0.40 13.78 -5.92
N ILE A 424 -0.77 13.07 -6.98
CA ILE A 424 -1.63 13.60 -8.04
C ILE A 424 -3.08 13.71 -7.53
N GLY A 425 -3.50 12.78 -6.66
CA GLY A 425 -4.77 12.82 -5.97
C GLY A 425 -5.94 12.20 -6.74
N LEU A 426 -5.69 11.23 -7.62
CA LEU A 426 -6.71 10.60 -8.46
C LEU A 426 -7.21 9.28 -7.86
N SER A 427 -8.44 9.25 -7.40
CA SER A 427 -9.14 8.02 -7.00
C SER A 427 -10.25 7.68 -8.00
N ILE A 428 -10.07 6.59 -8.74
CA ILE A 428 -10.94 6.21 -9.86
C ILE A 428 -11.80 5.01 -9.49
N SER A 429 -13.10 5.11 -9.73
CA SER A 429 -14.06 4.03 -9.57
C SER A 429 -14.84 3.76 -10.85
N LEU A 430 -14.47 2.69 -11.55
CA LEU A 430 -15.18 2.29 -12.78
C LEU A 430 -16.63 1.87 -12.55
N PRO A 431 -16.98 1.08 -11.51
CA PRO A 431 -18.39 0.72 -11.28
C PRO A 431 -19.27 1.93 -10.99
N ARG A 432 -18.74 2.93 -10.31
CA ARG A 432 -19.44 4.19 -10.00
C ARG A 432 -19.34 5.21 -11.13
N LYS A 433 -18.43 5.00 -12.08
CA LYS A 433 -18.07 5.98 -13.12
C LYS A 433 -17.68 7.34 -12.52
N THR A 434 -16.88 7.33 -11.48
CA THR A 434 -16.43 8.53 -10.78
C THR A 434 -14.91 8.61 -10.77
N VAL A 435 -14.43 9.83 -10.77
CA VAL A 435 -13.07 10.19 -10.43
C VAL A 435 -13.15 11.17 -9.27
N ASP A 436 -12.68 10.78 -8.12
CA ASP A 436 -12.50 11.69 -6.99
C ASP A 436 -11.09 12.26 -7.11
N TRP A 437 -10.97 13.56 -7.29
CA TRP A 437 -9.70 14.23 -7.51
C TRP A 437 -9.46 15.30 -6.43
N VAL A 438 -8.42 15.06 -5.62
CA VAL A 438 -7.90 16.03 -4.67
C VAL A 438 -6.88 16.91 -5.42
N ILE A 439 -7.28 18.09 -5.86
CA ILE A 439 -6.44 18.97 -6.65
C ILE A 439 -5.69 19.93 -5.72
N PRO A 440 -4.37 19.85 -5.64
CA PRO A 440 -3.57 20.92 -5.05
C PRO A 440 -3.50 22.12 -6.00
N ASN A 441 -3.25 23.28 -5.46
CA ASN A 441 -3.18 24.55 -6.19
C ASN A 441 -1.88 24.70 -7.00
N LEU A 442 -1.60 23.78 -7.92
CA LEU A 442 -0.36 23.71 -8.68
C LEU A 442 -0.61 23.59 -10.19
N GLU A 443 0.47 23.65 -10.98
CA GLU A 443 0.49 23.69 -12.44
C GLU A 443 -0.07 22.42 -13.12
N ILE A 444 0.53 21.97 -14.22
CA ILE A 444 0.05 20.77 -14.94
C ILE A 444 0.23 19.53 -14.09
N MET A 445 -0.83 18.77 -13.90
CA MET A 445 -0.79 17.48 -13.26
C MET A 445 -1.88 16.56 -13.75
N GLY A 446 -1.62 15.25 -13.66
CA GLY A 446 -2.59 14.22 -14.03
C GLY A 446 -1.94 12.96 -14.59
N ILE A 447 -2.73 12.20 -15.34
CA ILE A 447 -2.30 10.92 -15.90
C ILE A 447 -2.78 10.77 -17.35
N GLU A 448 -1.91 10.26 -18.22
CA GLU A 448 -2.21 9.89 -19.61
C GLU A 448 -2.15 8.38 -19.80
N ASN A 449 -2.93 7.89 -20.76
CA ASN A 449 -2.94 6.49 -21.18
C ASN A 449 -3.23 5.49 -20.05
N LEU A 450 -3.98 5.91 -19.04
CA LEU A 450 -4.41 5.01 -17.98
C LEU A 450 -5.38 3.98 -18.55
N SER A 451 -5.00 2.70 -18.48
CA SER A 451 -5.84 1.61 -18.95
C SER A 451 -6.81 1.15 -17.86
N LEU A 452 -8.09 1.39 -18.10
CA LEU A 452 -9.15 0.91 -17.23
C LEU A 452 -10.15 0.08 -18.05
N LYS A 453 -10.27 -1.21 -17.77
CA LYS A 453 -11.18 -2.15 -18.46
C LYS A 453 -11.15 -2.01 -19.98
N ARG A 454 -9.99 -2.12 -20.61
CA ARG A 454 -9.80 -2.00 -22.07
C ARG A 454 -10.15 -0.62 -22.64
N ASN A 455 -10.20 0.40 -21.82
CA ASN A 455 -10.40 1.79 -22.22
C ASN A 455 -9.19 2.60 -21.79
N LEU A 456 -8.60 3.38 -22.68
CA LEU A 456 -7.56 4.33 -22.36
C LEU A 456 -8.21 5.64 -21.93
N ILE A 457 -7.75 6.16 -20.82
CA ILE A 457 -8.24 7.41 -20.23
C ILE A 457 -7.05 8.34 -19.99
N THR A 458 -7.23 9.58 -20.35
CA THR A 458 -6.32 10.69 -20.02
C THR A 458 -7.08 11.71 -19.20
N ILE A 459 -6.53 12.10 -18.06
CA ILE A 459 -7.10 13.10 -17.16
C ILE A 459 -5.98 14.05 -16.75
N LEU A 460 -6.05 15.31 -17.19
CA LEU A 460 -5.07 16.34 -16.91
C LEU A 460 -5.73 17.57 -16.35
N SER A 461 -5.09 18.24 -15.42
CA SER A 461 -5.44 19.60 -15.01
C SER A 461 -4.33 20.56 -15.38
N ASN A 462 -4.70 21.78 -15.75
CA ASN A 462 -3.79 22.86 -16.02
C ASN A 462 -4.36 24.17 -15.44
N LYS A 463 -3.48 24.98 -14.88
CA LYS A 463 -3.85 26.32 -14.41
C LYS A 463 -3.73 27.30 -15.56
N SER A 464 -4.83 27.99 -15.87
CA SER A 464 -4.84 29.06 -16.83
C SER A 464 -5.13 30.42 -16.13
N PRO A 465 -4.87 31.57 -16.79
CA PRO A 465 -5.27 32.87 -16.25
C PRO A 465 -6.78 33.02 -16.01
N ARG A 466 -7.58 32.16 -16.60
CA ARG A 466 -9.05 32.14 -16.49
C ARG A 466 -9.58 31.19 -15.41
N GLY A 467 -8.72 30.34 -14.85
CA GLY A 467 -9.08 29.30 -13.87
C GLY A 467 -8.43 27.96 -14.14
N TRP A 468 -8.94 26.90 -13.53
CA TRP A 468 -8.48 25.55 -13.77
C TRP A 468 -9.15 24.96 -15.01
N GLU A 469 -8.35 24.37 -15.90
CA GLU A 469 -8.84 23.58 -17.03
C GLU A 469 -8.61 22.09 -16.74
N ILE A 470 -9.67 21.30 -16.80
CA ILE A 470 -9.59 19.85 -16.76
C ILE A 470 -9.80 19.33 -18.17
N GLN A 471 -8.81 18.61 -18.68
CA GLN A 471 -8.87 17.90 -19.94
C GLN A 471 -9.08 16.41 -19.64
N MET A 472 -10.07 15.83 -20.28
CA MET A 472 -10.34 14.40 -20.20
C MET A 472 -10.52 13.82 -21.58
N GLU A 473 -9.86 12.69 -21.84
CA GLU A 473 -9.99 11.92 -23.07
C GLU A 473 -10.31 10.45 -22.72
N SER A 474 -11.25 9.88 -23.42
CA SER A 474 -11.65 8.46 -23.27
C SER A 474 -11.96 7.86 -24.63
N GLU A 475 -11.37 6.69 -24.92
CA GLU A 475 -11.62 5.95 -26.19
C GLU A 475 -13.07 5.47 -26.35
N LYS A 476 -13.77 5.26 -25.25
CA LYS A 476 -15.13 4.71 -25.22
C LYS A 476 -16.11 5.70 -24.64
N LEU A 477 -17.38 5.51 -25.00
CA LEU A 477 -18.52 6.22 -24.45
C LEU A 477 -18.67 5.97 -22.94
N TYR A 478 -17.88 6.68 -22.13
CA TYR A 478 -18.01 6.71 -20.67
C TYR A 478 -18.36 8.12 -20.21
N TYR A 479 -19.45 8.21 -19.48
CA TYR A 479 -19.75 9.42 -18.72
C TYR A 479 -19.11 9.26 -17.35
N PHE A 480 -18.11 10.07 -17.06
CA PHE A 480 -17.52 10.14 -15.74
C PHE A 480 -18.07 11.35 -14.97
N THR A 481 -18.16 11.20 -13.67
CA THR A 481 -18.35 12.30 -12.76
C THR A 481 -17.03 12.59 -12.07
N ILE A 482 -16.47 13.76 -12.27
CA ILE A 482 -15.29 14.21 -11.51
C ILE A 482 -15.79 14.92 -10.26
N ASN A 483 -15.38 14.43 -9.10
CA ASN A 483 -15.55 15.09 -7.83
C ASN A 483 -14.24 15.79 -7.47
N ILE A 484 -14.23 17.08 -7.48
CA ILE A 484 -13.09 17.87 -7.01
C ILE A 484 -13.24 17.99 -5.50
N ILE A 485 -12.27 17.44 -4.77
CA ILE A 485 -12.23 17.48 -3.32
C ILE A 485 -11.23 18.56 -2.93
N ASP A 486 -11.74 19.73 -2.63
CA ASP A 486 -11.07 20.85 -1.99
C ASP A 486 -11.99 21.29 -0.83
N GLN A 487 -11.79 22.46 -0.27
CA GLN A 487 -12.64 23.02 0.80
C GLN A 487 -14.14 22.92 0.51
N LYS A 488 -14.54 22.80 -0.78
CA LYS A 488 -15.90 22.50 -1.22
C LYS A 488 -15.89 21.42 -2.32
N LYS A 489 -16.63 20.34 -2.08
CA LYS A 489 -16.83 19.32 -3.10
C LYS A 489 -17.57 19.89 -4.31
N LYS A 490 -16.96 19.83 -5.49
CA LYS A 490 -17.56 20.21 -6.77
C LYS A 490 -17.71 18.98 -7.65
N THR A 491 -18.90 18.73 -8.17
CA THR A 491 -19.21 17.58 -9.01
C THR A 491 -19.44 18.04 -10.45
N LEU A 492 -18.71 17.43 -11.38
CA LEU A 492 -18.73 17.78 -12.79
C LEU A 492 -19.03 16.54 -13.63
N PRO A 493 -20.15 16.48 -14.36
CA PRO A 493 -20.38 15.42 -15.35
C PRO A 493 -19.49 15.65 -16.56
N ILE A 494 -18.77 14.64 -17.00
CA ILE A 494 -17.89 14.70 -18.16
C ILE A 494 -18.46 13.81 -19.26
N PRO A 495 -18.77 14.34 -20.46
CA PRO A 495 -19.22 13.58 -21.59
C PRO A 495 -18.11 12.66 -22.10
N SER A 496 -18.50 11.65 -22.85
CA SER A 496 -17.57 10.73 -23.50
C SER A 496 -16.79 11.41 -24.63
N GLY A 497 -15.60 10.91 -24.90
CA GLY A 497 -14.70 11.42 -25.93
C GLY A 497 -13.73 12.44 -25.37
N LYS A 498 -13.20 13.29 -26.22
CA LYS A 498 -12.27 14.37 -25.85
C LYS A 498 -13.05 15.58 -25.35
N CYS A 499 -12.79 15.99 -24.13
CA CYS A 499 -13.49 17.07 -23.47
C CYS A 499 -12.50 17.93 -22.68
N SER A 500 -12.67 19.25 -22.77
CA SER A 500 -12.02 20.23 -21.90
C SER A 500 -13.07 21.02 -21.15
N MET A 501 -12.86 21.19 -19.85
CA MET A 501 -13.75 21.96 -19.00
C MET A 501 -12.95 23.03 -18.25
N LEU A 502 -13.36 24.27 -18.37
CA LEU A 502 -12.84 25.38 -17.58
C LEU A 502 -13.63 25.46 -16.27
N ILE A 503 -12.92 25.44 -15.17
CA ILE A 503 -13.48 25.62 -13.83
C ILE A 503 -13.04 27.00 -13.35
N ASP A 504 -13.97 27.94 -13.35
CA ASP A 504 -13.72 29.25 -12.81
C ASP A 504 -13.64 29.20 -11.29
N LYS A 505 -12.47 29.49 -10.76
CA LYS A 505 -12.13 29.59 -9.33
C LYS A 505 -12.49 28.34 -8.52
N LEU A 506 -11.49 27.58 -8.20
CA LEU A 506 -11.51 26.72 -7.01
C LEU A 506 -11.41 27.57 -5.76
#